data_72455f84fb71314629975d2837b75a57
#
_entry.id   72455f84fb71314629975d2837b75a57
#
_cell.length_a   1.000
_cell.length_b   1.000
_cell.length_c   1.000
_cell.angle_alpha   90.00
_cell.angle_beta   90.00
_cell.angle_gamma   90.00
#
_symmetry.space_group_name_H-M   'P 1'
#
loop_
_entity.id
_entity.type
_entity.pdbx_description
1 polymer ?
#
loop_
_entity_poly.entity_id
_entity_poly.type
_entity_poly.pdbx_seq_one_letter_code
_entity_poly.pdbx_strand_id
1 'polypeptide(L)'
;MDKLLLERIMLDNQKEVEAQQVIARNISFEGFDRYVLVGIRRAGKSYLLYQQMQKLLSEGHGWDEMLYLNFEDERLEGFSTQDFNLILEAHFEMYNKRPMLFLDEIQNIPSWEKFARRLADSKYKVFITGSNAKMLSSDIQTALGGRYLPVNVYP
;
A
#
# COMPACT_ATOMS: atom_id res chain seq x y z
N MET A 1 -7.61 -5.55 -16.52
CA MET A 1 -6.19 -5.68 -16.08
C MET A 1 -5.75 -7.13 -16.25
N ASP A 2 -4.58 -7.32 -16.81
CA ASP A 2 -4.00 -8.65 -17.01
C ASP A 2 -3.25 -9.09 -15.75
N LYS A 3 -3.57 -10.26 -15.23
CA LYS A 3 -2.96 -10.78 -14.01
C LYS A 3 -1.44 -11.03 -14.17
N LEU A 4 -1.01 -11.50 -15.34
CA LEU A 4 0.42 -11.72 -15.60
C LEU A 4 1.20 -10.41 -15.59
N LEU A 5 0.63 -9.34 -16.15
CA LEU A 5 1.26 -8.03 -16.10
C LEU A 5 1.35 -7.54 -14.66
N LEU A 6 0.29 -7.75 -13.88
CA LEU A 6 0.27 -7.36 -12.49
C LEU A 6 1.36 -8.09 -11.68
N GLU A 7 1.52 -9.39 -11.91
CA GLU A 7 2.59 -10.18 -11.27
C GLU A 7 3.97 -9.65 -11.64
N ARG A 8 4.17 -9.27 -12.91
CA ARG A 8 5.43 -8.69 -13.37
C ARG A 8 5.72 -7.37 -12.67
N ILE A 9 4.70 -6.52 -12.54
CA ILE A 9 4.83 -5.24 -11.85
C ILE A 9 5.21 -5.46 -10.38
N MET A 10 4.56 -6.42 -9.73
CA MET A 10 4.85 -6.74 -8.34
C MET A 10 6.28 -7.22 -8.15
N LEU A 11 6.78 -8.07 -9.06
CA LEU A 11 8.17 -8.54 -8.99
C LEU A 11 9.18 -7.42 -9.24
N ASP A 12 8.90 -6.54 -10.22
CA ASP A 12 9.76 -5.38 -10.48
C ASP A 12 9.81 -4.46 -9.26
N ASN A 13 8.67 -4.25 -8.60
CA ASN A 13 8.58 -3.41 -7.41
C ASN A 13 9.42 -3.96 -6.26
N GLN A 14 9.49 -5.26 -6.11
CA GLN A 14 10.32 -5.87 -5.06
C GLN A 14 11.77 -5.45 -5.21
N LYS A 15 12.29 -5.50 -6.43
CA LYS A 15 13.66 -5.11 -6.72
C LYS A 15 13.88 -3.62 -6.48
N GLU A 16 12.91 -2.79 -6.86
CA GLU A 16 13.00 -1.35 -6.65
C GLU A 16 13.01 -0.99 -5.17
N VAL A 17 12.15 -1.62 -4.37
CA VAL A 17 12.12 -1.39 -2.93
C VAL A 17 13.46 -1.77 -2.28
N GLU A 18 14.01 -2.92 -2.66
CA GLU A 18 15.30 -3.37 -2.13
C GLU A 18 16.44 -2.43 -2.50
N ALA A 19 16.37 -1.80 -3.67
CA ALA A 19 17.41 -0.91 -4.17
C ALA A 19 17.34 0.51 -3.60
N GLN A 20 16.23 0.89 -2.96
CA GLN A 20 16.08 2.26 -2.44
C GLN A 20 16.99 2.50 -1.25
N GLN A 21 17.67 3.65 -1.29
CA GLN A 21 18.41 4.15 -0.13
C GLN A 21 17.45 5.03 0.67
N VAL A 22 17.09 4.56 1.85
CA VAL A 22 16.10 5.24 2.68
C VAL A 22 16.79 5.86 3.89
N ILE A 23 16.60 7.19 4.06
CA ILE A 23 17.02 7.89 5.27
C ILE A 23 15.96 7.60 6.32
N ALA A 24 16.34 6.92 7.39
CA ALA A 24 15.41 6.52 8.43
C ALA A 24 14.71 7.74 9.04
N ARG A 25 13.39 7.69 9.10
CA ARG A 25 12.57 8.69 9.77
C ARG A 25 12.08 8.09 11.09
N ASN A 26 11.88 8.94 12.07
CA ASN A 26 11.49 8.52 13.40
C ASN A 26 9.98 8.30 13.50
N ILE A 27 9.45 7.49 12.61
CA ILE A 27 8.05 7.07 12.61
C ILE A 27 8.03 5.56 12.74
N SER A 28 7.30 5.06 13.73
CA SER A 28 7.15 3.65 14.00
C SER A 28 5.69 3.24 13.79
N PHE A 29 5.48 2.09 13.15
CA PHE A 29 4.15 1.53 12.92
C PHE A 29 3.91 0.37 13.87
N GLU A 30 3.56 0.70 15.11
CA GLU A 30 3.32 -0.28 16.15
C GLU A 30 1.94 -0.08 16.78
N GLY A 31 1.32 -1.16 17.19
CA GLY A 31 0.06 -1.13 17.90
C GLY A 31 -1.20 -1.15 17.05
N PHE A 32 -1.06 -0.99 15.73
CA PHE A 32 -2.17 -1.05 14.79
C PHE A 32 -1.80 -1.92 13.59
N ASP A 33 -2.81 -2.46 12.92
CA ASP A 33 -2.61 -3.31 11.75
C ASP A 33 -2.82 -2.55 10.44
N ARG A 34 -3.39 -1.35 10.48
CA ARG A 34 -3.76 -0.61 9.27
C ARG A 34 -3.54 0.88 9.44
N TYR A 35 -2.85 1.46 8.45
CA TYR A 35 -2.46 2.88 8.49
C TYR A 35 -2.79 3.56 7.17
N VAL A 36 -3.24 4.81 7.25
CA VAL A 36 -3.36 5.71 6.08
C VAL A 36 -2.36 6.84 6.27
N LEU A 37 -1.36 6.88 5.40
CA LEU A 37 -0.36 7.96 5.39
C LEU A 37 -0.87 9.06 4.46
N VAL A 38 -1.08 10.24 5.01
CA VAL A 38 -1.59 11.38 4.25
C VAL A 38 -0.58 12.52 4.29
N GLY A 39 -0.47 13.23 3.18
CA GLY A 39 0.44 14.34 3.05
C GLY A 39 0.54 14.79 1.61
N ILE A 40 1.14 15.95 1.40
CA ILE A 40 1.34 16.48 0.06
C ILE A 40 2.34 15.61 -0.72
N ARG A 41 2.36 15.77 -2.03
CA ARG A 41 3.36 15.13 -2.88
C ARG A 41 4.76 15.47 -2.36
N ARG A 42 5.67 14.51 -2.46
CA ARG A 42 7.08 14.65 -2.04
C ARG A 42 7.27 14.84 -0.53
N ALA A 43 6.23 14.53 0.27
CA ALA A 43 6.38 14.55 1.73
C ALA A 43 7.15 13.33 2.26
N GLY A 44 7.44 12.34 1.41
CA GLY A 44 8.19 11.14 1.80
C GLY A 44 7.34 9.95 2.18
N LYS A 45 6.05 9.96 1.81
CA LYS A 45 5.14 8.85 2.14
C LYS A 45 5.61 7.52 1.57
N SER A 46 6.02 7.49 0.30
CA SER A 46 6.52 6.27 -0.34
C SER A 46 7.78 5.75 0.36
N TYR A 47 8.66 6.65 0.75
CA TYR A 47 9.90 6.26 1.47
C TYR A 47 9.60 5.65 2.83
N LEU A 48 8.53 6.09 3.50
CA LEU A 48 8.10 5.46 4.75
C LEU A 48 7.63 4.02 4.52
N LEU A 49 6.95 3.77 3.40
CA LEU A 49 6.58 2.41 3.02
C LEU A 49 7.83 1.56 2.75
N TYR A 50 8.79 2.11 2.00
CA TYR A 50 10.05 1.40 1.72
C TYR A 50 10.79 1.09 3.01
N GLN A 51 10.87 2.06 3.92
CA GLN A 51 11.51 1.88 5.21
C GLN A 51 10.88 0.71 5.98
N GLN A 52 9.56 0.66 6.02
CA GLN A 52 8.85 -0.40 6.72
C GLN A 52 9.09 -1.76 6.09
N MET A 53 9.03 -1.84 4.76
CA MET A 53 9.29 -3.09 4.05
C MET A 53 10.73 -3.57 4.22
N GLN A 54 11.70 -2.64 4.13
CA GLN A 54 13.10 -3.00 4.34
C GLN A 54 13.34 -3.48 5.77
N LYS A 55 12.69 -2.86 6.75
CA LYS A 55 12.76 -3.30 8.14
C LYS A 55 12.24 -4.72 8.29
N LEU A 56 11.08 -5.01 7.70
CA LEU A 56 10.50 -6.35 7.76
C LEU A 56 11.41 -7.38 7.10
N LEU A 57 12.00 -7.05 5.94
CA LEU A 57 12.96 -7.93 5.28
C LEU A 57 14.17 -8.22 6.18
N SER A 58 14.68 -7.19 6.88
CA SER A 58 15.81 -7.36 7.78
C SER A 58 15.47 -8.22 9.00
N GLU A 59 14.18 -8.29 9.34
CA GLU A 59 13.71 -9.09 10.48
C GLU A 59 13.34 -10.53 10.09
N GLY A 60 13.59 -10.91 8.84
CA GLY A 60 13.38 -12.27 8.38
C GLY A 60 12.11 -12.50 7.58
N HIS A 61 11.28 -11.47 7.36
CA HIS A 61 10.11 -11.58 6.50
C HIS A 61 10.55 -11.59 5.04
N GLY A 62 9.78 -12.24 4.19
CA GLY A 62 10.07 -12.31 2.75
C GLY A 62 8.97 -11.65 1.93
N TRP A 63 9.20 -11.58 0.62
CA TRP A 63 8.21 -11.02 -0.31
C TRP A 63 6.97 -11.88 -0.45
N ASP A 64 7.01 -13.12 -0.02
CA ASP A 64 5.83 -13.96 0.08
C ASP A 64 4.81 -13.41 1.11
N GLU A 65 5.27 -12.58 2.04
CA GLU A 65 4.44 -11.98 3.09
C GLU A 65 4.09 -10.51 2.84
N MET A 66 4.59 -9.90 1.75
CA MET A 66 4.39 -8.48 1.47
C MET A 66 4.07 -8.25 0.01
N LEU A 67 3.20 -7.26 -0.23
CA LEU A 67 2.81 -6.86 -1.57
C LEU A 67 2.88 -5.33 -1.66
N TYR A 68 3.61 -4.81 -2.65
CA TYR A 68 3.70 -3.38 -2.88
C TYR A 68 3.22 -3.03 -4.28
N LEU A 69 2.31 -2.06 -4.37
CA LEU A 69 1.86 -1.48 -5.63
C LEU A 69 1.80 0.04 -5.51
N ASN A 70 2.26 0.72 -6.54
CA ASN A 70 2.14 2.17 -6.68
C ASN A 70 1.15 2.48 -7.79
N PHE A 71 0.02 3.07 -7.45
CA PHE A 71 -1.04 3.36 -8.41
C PHE A 71 -0.77 4.60 -9.28
N GLU A 72 0.43 5.18 -9.18
CA GLU A 72 0.93 6.14 -10.15
C GLU A 72 1.75 5.48 -11.27
N ASP A 73 2.02 4.18 -11.17
CA ASP A 73 2.73 3.44 -12.22
C ASP A 73 1.87 3.42 -13.49
N GLU A 74 2.43 3.89 -14.60
CA GLU A 74 1.71 3.99 -15.86
C GLU A 74 1.25 2.64 -16.41
N ARG A 75 1.90 1.55 -15.99
CA ARG A 75 1.48 0.21 -16.37
C ARG A 75 0.14 -0.18 -15.75
N LEU A 76 -0.27 0.54 -14.69
CA LEU A 76 -1.55 0.35 -14.02
C LEU A 76 -2.63 1.31 -14.55
N GLU A 77 -2.39 2.02 -15.64
CA GLU A 77 -3.35 3.00 -16.17
C GLU A 77 -4.70 2.38 -16.49
N GLY A 78 -4.72 1.15 -16.96
CA GLY A 78 -5.97 0.43 -17.23
C GLY A 78 -6.61 -0.22 -16.01
N PHE A 79 -6.02 -0.05 -14.83
CA PHE A 79 -6.54 -0.64 -13.60
C PHE A 79 -7.79 0.10 -13.14
N SER A 80 -8.85 -0.65 -12.81
CA SER A 80 -10.13 -0.06 -12.39
C SER A 80 -10.57 -0.66 -11.05
N THR A 81 -11.65 -0.11 -10.52
CA THR A 81 -12.26 -0.59 -9.27
C THR A 81 -12.49 -2.10 -9.27
N GLN A 82 -12.85 -2.66 -10.43
CA GLN A 82 -13.15 -4.09 -10.56
C GLN A 82 -11.91 -4.97 -10.49
N ASP A 83 -10.71 -4.37 -10.63
CA ASP A 83 -9.46 -5.11 -10.69
C ASP A 83 -8.80 -5.30 -9.32
N PHE A 84 -9.32 -4.66 -8.27
CA PHE A 84 -8.68 -4.74 -6.96
C PHE A 84 -8.46 -6.17 -6.48
N ASN A 85 -9.41 -7.06 -6.71
CA ASN A 85 -9.26 -8.44 -6.24
C ASN A 85 -8.15 -9.20 -6.96
N LEU A 86 -7.77 -8.77 -8.17
CA LEU A 86 -6.65 -9.38 -8.90
C LEU A 86 -5.33 -9.24 -8.13
N ILE A 87 -5.20 -8.20 -7.31
CA ILE A 87 -4.02 -8.01 -6.48
C ILE A 87 -3.82 -9.21 -5.56
N LEU A 88 -4.88 -9.60 -4.86
CA LEU A 88 -4.84 -10.73 -3.94
C LEU A 88 -4.66 -12.05 -4.69
N GLU A 89 -5.36 -12.21 -5.81
CA GLU A 89 -5.24 -13.41 -6.63
C GLU A 89 -3.83 -13.58 -7.19
N ALA A 90 -3.22 -12.50 -7.67
CA ALA A 90 -1.86 -12.54 -8.22
C ALA A 90 -0.84 -12.94 -7.14
N HIS A 91 -0.93 -12.32 -5.98
CA HIS A 91 -0.03 -12.66 -4.88
C HIS A 91 -0.20 -14.11 -4.43
N PHE A 92 -1.45 -14.55 -4.29
CA PHE A 92 -1.74 -15.91 -3.87
C PHE A 92 -1.26 -16.93 -4.90
N GLU A 93 -1.37 -16.62 -6.19
CA GLU A 93 -0.85 -17.48 -7.25
C GLU A 93 0.66 -17.63 -7.17
N MET A 94 1.38 -16.54 -6.89
CA MET A 94 2.84 -16.59 -6.80
C MET A 94 3.35 -17.25 -5.53
N TYR A 95 2.67 -17.04 -4.40
CA TYR A 95 3.23 -17.37 -3.09
C TYR A 95 2.36 -18.25 -2.22
N ASN A 96 1.09 -18.44 -2.56
CA ASN A 96 0.13 -19.21 -1.77
C ASN A 96 0.11 -18.78 -0.29
N LYS A 97 0.16 -17.47 -0.06
CA LYS A 97 0.25 -16.90 1.28
C LYS A 97 -0.46 -15.56 1.33
N ARG A 98 -1.00 -15.21 2.48
CA ARG A 98 -1.69 -13.95 2.70
C ARG A 98 -0.67 -12.83 2.90
N PRO A 99 -0.72 -11.74 2.11
CA PRO A 99 0.27 -10.68 2.24
C PRO A 99 -0.16 -9.58 3.21
N MET A 100 0.83 -8.85 3.74
CA MET A 100 0.63 -7.48 4.18
C MET A 100 0.62 -6.62 2.90
N LEU A 101 -0.26 -5.62 2.82
CA LEU A 101 -0.39 -4.81 1.62
C LEU A 101 0.16 -3.39 1.84
N PHE A 102 0.94 -2.93 0.88
CA PHE A 102 1.48 -1.58 0.82
C PHE A 102 0.98 -0.95 -0.47
N LEU A 103 -0.06 -0.12 -0.37
CA LEU A 103 -0.79 0.43 -1.52
C LEU A 103 -0.55 1.93 -1.61
N ASP A 104 0.37 2.30 -2.50
CA ASP A 104 0.88 3.66 -2.63
C ASP A 104 0.03 4.44 -3.63
N GLU A 105 -0.36 5.68 -3.25
CA GLU A 105 -1.16 6.58 -4.06
C GLU A 105 -2.48 5.95 -4.53
N ILE A 106 -3.17 5.29 -3.60
CA ILE A 106 -4.38 4.50 -3.90
C ILE A 106 -5.55 5.38 -4.37
N GLN A 107 -5.54 6.69 -4.04
CA GLN A 107 -6.62 7.59 -4.43
C GLN A 107 -6.77 7.74 -5.94
N ASN A 108 -5.78 7.27 -6.71
CA ASN A 108 -5.86 7.30 -8.17
C ASN A 108 -6.92 6.34 -8.71
N ILE A 109 -7.40 5.40 -7.91
CA ILE A 109 -8.40 4.43 -8.35
C ILE A 109 -9.76 4.76 -7.70
N PRO A 110 -10.82 4.96 -8.50
CA PRO A 110 -12.15 5.24 -7.94
C PRO A 110 -12.63 4.12 -7.01
N SER A 111 -13.34 4.50 -5.96
CA SER A 111 -13.93 3.58 -4.98
C SER A 111 -12.91 2.71 -4.23
N TRP A 112 -11.67 3.19 -4.15
CA TRP A 112 -10.61 2.48 -3.43
C TRP A 112 -10.97 2.22 -1.96
N GLU A 113 -11.77 3.10 -1.34
CA GLU A 113 -12.15 2.97 0.06
C GLU A 113 -13.02 1.74 0.31
N LYS A 114 -13.73 1.26 -0.68
CA LYS A 114 -14.51 0.02 -0.56
C LYS A 114 -13.58 -1.19 -0.44
N PHE A 115 -12.53 -1.21 -1.25
CA PHE A 115 -11.51 -2.27 -1.17
C PHE A 115 -10.76 -2.19 0.16
N ALA A 116 -10.36 -0.98 0.58
CA ALA A 116 -9.67 -0.77 1.85
C ALA A 116 -10.51 -1.27 3.03
N ARG A 117 -11.82 -1.00 3.03
CA ARG A 117 -12.71 -1.51 4.07
C ARG A 117 -12.80 -3.03 4.03
N ARG A 118 -12.91 -3.62 2.85
CA ARG A 118 -12.96 -5.08 2.71
C ARG A 118 -11.70 -5.74 3.26
N LEU A 119 -10.54 -5.17 2.96
CA LEU A 119 -9.27 -5.67 3.48
C LEU A 119 -9.24 -5.63 5.01
N ALA A 120 -9.69 -4.53 5.59
CA ALA A 120 -9.74 -4.36 7.04
C ALA A 120 -10.70 -5.36 7.68
N ASP A 121 -11.88 -5.53 7.10
CA ASP A 121 -12.88 -6.46 7.62
C ASP A 121 -12.39 -7.91 7.54
N SER A 122 -11.51 -8.21 6.57
CA SER A 122 -10.87 -9.52 6.44
C SER A 122 -9.58 -9.64 7.25
N LYS A 123 -9.27 -8.64 8.08
CA LYS A 123 -8.14 -8.61 9.01
C LYS A 123 -6.76 -8.61 8.34
N TYR A 124 -6.66 -8.01 7.16
CA TYR A 124 -5.36 -7.78 6.55
C TYR A 124 -4.59 -6.67 7.25
N LYS A 125 -3.28 -6.76 7.22
CA LYS A 125 -2.40 -5.63 7.59
C LYS A 125 -2.20 -4.79 6.34
N VAL A 126 -2.48 -3.49 6.43
CA VAL A 126 -2.51 -2.62 5.25
C VAL A 126 -1.89 -1.26 5.54
N PHE A 127 -1.06 -0.81 4.62
CA PHE A 127 -0.50 0.54 4.60
C PHE A 127 -0.94 1.21 3.30
N ILE A 128 -1.65 2.32 3.44
CA ILE A 128 -2.17 3.07 2.29
C ILE A 128 -1.57 4.46 2.32
N THR A 129 -1.24 5.01 1.15
CA THR A 129 -0.87 6.42 1.06
C THR A 129 -1.76 7.16 0.07
N GLY A 130 -1.88 8.45 0.26
CA GLY A 130 -2.55 9.33 -0.67
C GLY A 130 -2.10 10.76 -0.51
N SER A 131 -2.11 11.52 -1.60
CA SER A 131 -1.58 12.89 -1.65
C SER A 131 -2.60 13.95 -1.99
N ASN A 132 -3.84 13.59 -2.31
CA ASN A 132 -4.80 14.63 -2.65
C ASN A 132 -5.48 15.18 -1.39
N ALA A 133 -6.06 16.40 -1.52
CA ALA A 133 -6.65 17.10 -0.38
C ALA A 133 -7.77 16.30 0.30
N LYS A 134 -8.47 15.44 -0.43
CA LYS A 134 -9.53 14.59 0.14
C LYS A 134 -9.00 13.61 1.17
N MET A 135 -7.76 13.18 1.01
CA MET A 135 -7.13 12.24 1.94
C MET A 135 -6.81 12.89 3.29
N LEU A 136 -6.83 14.22 3.37
CA LEU A 136 -6.58 14.96 4.61
C LEU A 136 -7.86 15.21 5.42
N SER A 137 -9.01 14.90 4.86
CA SER A 137 -10.29 15.30 5.44
C SER A 137 -10.86 14.21 6.36
N SER A 138 -11.79 14.63 7.22
CA SER A 138 -12.60 13.73 8.03
C SER A 138 -13.43 12.76 7.17
N ASP A 139 -13.64 13.10 5.89
CA ASP A 139 -14.38 12.23 4.97
C ASP A 139 -13.71 10.87 4.80
N ILE A 140 -12.37 10.84 4.78
CA ILE A 140 -11.64 9.57 4.66
C ILE A 140 -11.84 8.72 5.91
N GLN A 141 -11.76 9.31 7.10
CA GLN A 141 -12.00 8.57 8.33
C GLN A 141 -13.43 8.03 8.38
N THR A 142 -14.39 8.84 7.93
CA THR A 142 -15.79 8.41 7.84
C THR A 142 -15.93 7.27 6.84
N ALA A 143 -15.34 7.39 5.65
CA ALA A 143 -15.39 6.38 4.61
C ALA A 143 -14.76 5.06 5.05
N LEU A 144 -13.67 5.12 5.82
CA LEU A 144 -12.98 3.93 6.31
C LEU A 144 -13.57 3.39 7.62
N GLY A 145 -14.48 4.13 8.23
CA GLY A 145 -15.19 3.66 9.41
C GLY A 145 -14.31 3.37 10.62
N GLY A 146 -13.23 4.14 10.78
CA GLY A 146 -12.30 3.98 11.91
C GLY A 146 -11.41 2.75 11.85
N ARG A 147 -11.38 2.04 10.72
CA ARG A 147 -10.59 0.82 10.55
C ARG A 147 -9.10 1.07 10.36
N TYR A 148 -8.74 2.29 9.97
CA TYR A 148 -7.36 2.68 9.67
C TYR A 148 -6.94 3.84 10.57
N LEU A 149 -5.70 3.85 11.00
CA LEU A 149 -5.12 4.95 11.77
C LEU A 149 -4.48 5.96 10.81
N PRO A 150 -4.97 7.21 10.78
CA PRO A 150 -4.35 8.21 9.93
C PRO A 150 -3.02 8.70 10.50
N VAL A 151 -2.04 8.87 9.62
CA VAL A 151 -0.72 9.41 9.96
C VAL A 151 -0.43 10.56 9.00
N ASN A 152 -0.25 11.76 9.55
CA ASN A 152 0.11 12.92 8.75
C ASN A 152 1.60 12.93 8.52
N VAL A 153 2.01 13.01 7.25
CA VAL A 153 3.41 13.01 6.86
C VAL A 153 3.78 14.39 6.35
N TYR A 154 4.78 14.99 6.97
CA TYR A 154 5.26 16.33 6.64
C TYR A 154 6.61 16.25 5.92
N PRO A 155 6.89 17.23 5.02
CA PRO A 155 8.17 17.27 4.30
C PRO A 155 9.38 17.32 5.22
#